data_1a8f5d1ce8fc3b39478e924a679a1a8f
#
_entry.id   1a8f5d1ce8fc3b39478e924a679a1a8f
#
_cell.length_a   1.000
_cell.length_b   1.000
_cell.length_c   1.000
_cell.angle_alpha   90.00
_cell.angle_beta   90.00
_cell.angle_gamma   90.00
#
_symmetry.space_group_name_H-M   'P 1'
#
loop_
_entity.id
_entity.type
_entity.pdbx_description
1 polymer ?
#
loop_
_entity_poly.entity_id
_entity_poly.type
_entity_poly.pdbx_seq_one_letter_code
_entity_poly.pdbx_strand_id
1 'polypeptide(L)'
;MCIRDRYLEGWIETLYIQPSFHFSYYGFEWIKPIGDYTYLIFILCAISSFFVAIGYRDRISIILLFLSFTYIELMDKTTYLNHYYLVSLICFLMIFFPANASYSIDSYIKRTYYKLIPKWNVDSIKLLVCIVYFYAGIAKINSDWLIDAQPLKIWLTSKYDLPIVGNTLFQMTWVHIFFSWAGMFYDLLIGFILLNKRTRPFGFFLVVSFHIMTAILFPAIGMFPYIMITCSIIFFEQETHKMILEKVFSPFKKILKKIKKIDLYDFKNPKTIQIVLALFF
;
A
#
# COMPACT_ATOMS: atom_id res chain seq x y z
N MET A 1 -3.01 -10.40 0.39
CA MET A 1 -4.01 -10.69 1.42
C MET A 1 -4.68 -9.39 1.85
N CYS A 2 -5.97 -9.25 1.64
CA CYS A 2 -6.75 -8.08 2.03
C CYS A 2 -7.62 -8.47 3.23
N ILE A 3 -8.07 -7.50 4.03
CA ILE A 3 -9.06 -7.77 5.12
C ILE A 3 -10.30 -8.49 4.55
N ARG A 4 -10.74 -8.08 3.35
CA ARG A 4 -11.83 -8.73 2.63
C ARG A 4 -11.55 -10.21 2.38
N ASP A 5 -10.34 -10.55 1.93
CA ASP A 5 -9.99 -11.93 1.61
C ASP A 5 -9.95 -12.79 2.88
N ARG A 6 -9.43 -12.25 3.99
CA ARG A 6 -9.45 -12.93 5.30
C ARG A 6 -10.88 -13.26 5.75
N TYR A 7 -11.84 -12.39 5.44
CA TYR A 7 -13.25 -12.65 5.76
C TYR A 7 -13.88 -13.68 4.80
N LEU A 8 -13.72 -13.49 3.48
CA LEU A 8 -14.37 -14.33 2.47
C LEU A 8 -13.81 -15.75 2.42
N GLU A 9 -12.51 -15.94 2.66
CA GLU A 9 -11.83 -17.22 2.66
C GLU A 9 -11.88 -17.93 4.03
N GLY A 10 -12.59 -17.35 5.01
CA GLY A 10 -12.70 -17.92 6.36
C GLY A 10 -11.40 -17.89 7.17
N TRP A 11 -10.42 -17.08 6.76
CA TRP A 11 -9.11 -17.02 7.44
C TRP A 11 -9.16 -16.37 8.81
N ILE A 12 -10.18 -15.60 9.13
CA ILE A 12 -10.36 -15.06 10.50
C ILE A 12 -10.59 -16.22 11.45
N GLU A 13 -11.44 -17.16 11.05
CA GLU A 13 -11.72 -18.37 11.83
C GLU A 13 -10.47 -19.23 11.98
N THR A 14 -9.86 -19.62 10.86
CA THR A 14 -8.76 -20.58 10.82
C THR A 14 -7.44 -20.07 11.38
N LEU A 15 -7.17 -18.76 11.30
CA LEU A 15 -5.89 -18.18 11.75
C LEU A 15 -5.95 -17.56 13.14
N TYR A 16 -7.14 -17.10 13.60
CA TYR A 16 -7.23 -16.36 14.85
C TYR A 16 -8.16 -17.00 15.88
N ILE A 17 -9.26 -17.69 15.49
CA ILE A 17 -10.24 -18.21 16.44
C ILE A 17 -9.99 -19.68 16.77
N GLN A 18 -9.76 -20.52 15.77
CA GLN A 18 -9.55 -21.97 15.97
C GLN A 18 -8.23 -22.34 16.67
N PRO A 19 -7.07 -21.64 16.42
CA PRO A 19 -5.84 -22.01 17.09
C PRO A 19 -5.94 -21.81 18.59
N SER A 20 -5.54 -22.83 19.36
CA SER A 20 -5.50 -22.77 20.83
C SER A 20 -4.31 -21.96 21.37
N PHE A 21 -3.32 -21.67 20.53
CA PHE A 21 -2.11 -20.94 20.89
C PHE A 21 -1.73 -19.92 19.81
N HIS A 22 -1.28 -18.74 20.24
CA HIS A 22 -0.82 -17.64 19.39
C HIS A 22 0.56 -17.16 19.83
N PHE A 23 1.44 -16.88 18.88
CA PHE A 23 2.78 -16.37 19.13
C PHE A 23 2.73 -14.85 19.37
N SER A 24 2.71 -14.45 20.62
CA SER A 24 2.67 -13.02 21.02
C SER A 24 3.98 -12.30 20.74
N TYR A 25 3.91 -11.00 20.52
CA TYR A 25 5.07 -10.11 20.54
C TYR A 25 5.46 -9.77 21.98
N TYR A 26 6.76 -9.62 22.21
CA TYR A 26 7.28 -9.21 23.51
C TYR A 26 6.71 -7.85 23.94
N GLY A 27 6.16 -7.78 25.14
CA GLY A 27 5.47 -6.59 25.66
C GLY A 27 4.02 -6.42 25.21
N PHE A 28 3.52 -7.30 24.32
CA PHE A 28 2.14 -7.29 23.81
C PHE A 28 1.40 -8.64 24.05
N GLU A 29 1.82 -9.40 25.05
CA GLU A 29 1.27 -10.72 25.38
C GLU A 29 -0.23 -10.68 25.75
N TRP A 30 -0.72 -9.50 26.09
CA TRP A 30 -2.13 -9.25 26.39
C TRP A 30 -3.01 -9.08 25.13
N ILE A 31 -2.39 -8.86 23.96
CA ILE A 31 -3.12 -8.76 22.69
C ILE A 31 -3.34 -10.17 22.16
N LYS A 32 -4.59 -10.61 22.19
CA LYS A 32 -5.01 -11.95 21.75
C LYS A 32 -6.34 -11.85 21.00
N PRO A 33 -6.67 -12.83 20.16
CA PRO A 33 -8.03 -12.95 19.62
C PRO A 33 -9.05 -13.07 20.76
N ILE A 34 -10.24 -12.49 20.53
CA ILE A 34 -11.31 -12.39 21.54
C ILE A 34 -12.46 -13.35 21.18
N GLY A 35 -12.12 -14.56 20.75
CA GLY A 35 -13.10 -15.51 20.21
C GLY A 35 -13.90 -14.88 19.07
N ASP A 36 -15.21 -15.09 19.02
CA ASP A 36 -16.09 -14.57 17.97
C ASP A 36 -16.08 -13.04 17.83
N TYR A 37 -15.80 -12.31 18.93
CA TYR A 37 -15.68 -10.85 18.87
C TYR A 37 -14.49 -10.36 18.03
N THR A 38 -13.55 -11.25 17.66
CA THR A 38 -12.46 -10.92 16.74
C THR A 38 -12.99 -10.41 15.39
N TYR A 39 -14.11 -10.93 14.90
CA TYR A 39 -14.77 -10.42 13.69
C TYR A 39 -15.11 -8.93 13.77
N LEU A 40 -15.52 -8.42 14.95
CA LEU A 40 -15.84 -7.00 15.13
C LEU A 40 -14.62 -6.11 14.94
N ILE A 41 -13.42 -6.57 15.29
CA ILE A 41 -12.17 -5.82 15.07
C ILE A 41 -11.89 -5.70 13.58
N PHE A 42 -12.09 -6.77 12.81
CA PHE A 42 -11.93 -6.76 11.34
C PHE A 42 -12.98 -5.86 10.68
N ILE A 43 -14.21 -5.90 11.13
CA ILE A 43 -15.30 -5.01 10.63
C ILE A 43 -14.99 -3.55 10.96
N LEU A 44 -14.55 -3.25 12.19
CA LEU A 44 -14.13 -1.90 12.58
C LEU A 44 -12.99 -1.39 11.70
N CYS A 45 -11.98 -2.24 11.43
CA CYS A 45 -10.87 -1.91 10.57
C CYS A 45 -11.35 -1.62 9.12
N ALA A 46 -12.26 -2.43 8.58
CA ALA A 46 -12.82 -2.22 7.24
C ALA A 46 -13.64 -0.93 7.14
N ILE A 47 -14.51 -0.65 8.11
CA ILE A 47 -15.30 0.59 8.15
C ILE A 47 -14.41 1.81 8.30
N SER A 48 -13.42 1.74 9.20
CA SER A 48 -12.49 2.84 9.43
C SER A 48 -11.64 3.12 8.18
N SER A 49 -11.18 2.09 7.48
CA SER A 49 -10.43 2.26 6.22
C SER A 49 -11.27 2.93 5.13
N PHE A 50 -12.54 2.56 5.02
CA PHE A 50 -13.48 3.21 4.11
C PHE A 50 -13.67 4.69 4.46
N PHE A 51 -13.86 5.02 5.75
CA PHE A 51 -14.02 6.41 6.18
C PHE A 51 -12.76 7.25 5.96
N VAL A 52 -11.57 6.67 6.15
CA VAL A 52 -10.31 7.33 5.79
C VAL A 52 -10.24 7.58 4.29
N ALA A 53 -10.62 6.61 3.45
CA ALA A 53 -10.58 6.74 1.99
C ALA A 53 -11.47 7.87 1.48
N ILE A 54 -12.66 8.06 2.06
CA ILE A 54 -13.57 9.16 1.69
C ILE A 54 -13.32 10.46 2.46
N GLY A 55 -12.39 10.44 3.44
CA GLY A 55 -12.07 11.60 4.28
C GLY A 55 -13.25 12.05 5.17
N TYR A 56 -13.99 11.09 5.74
CA TYR A 56 -15.08 11.36 6.68
C TYR A 56 -14.61 11.20 8.12
N ARG A 57 -14.80 12.25 8.95
CA ARG A 57 -14.29 12.31 10.34
C ARG A 57 -12.84 11.84 10.44
N ASP A 58 -12.02 12.29 9.51
CA ASP A 58 -10.67 11.82 9.21
C ASP A 58 -9.83 11.49 10.45
N ARG A 59 -9.75 12.41 11.43
CA ARG A 59 -8.96 12.20 12.66
C ARG A 59 -9.41 10.98 13.48
N ILE A 60 -10.71 10.78 13.62
CA ILE A 60 -11.26 9.64 14.38
C ILE A 60 -11.07 8.37 13.58
N SER A 61 -11.37 8.42 12.28
CA SER A 61 -11.29 7.27 11.39
C SER A 61 -9.86 6.73 11.26
N ILE A 62 -8.85 7.60 11.15
CA ILE A 62 -7.45 7.16 11.07
C ILE A 62 -6.95 6.60 12.40
N ILE A 63 -7.37 7.14 13.54
CA ILE A 63 -7.02 6.58 14.86
C ILE A 63 -7.63 5.18 15.00
N LEU A 64 -8.91 5.01 14.68
CA LEU A 64 -9.58 3.72 14.74
C LEU A 64 -8.96 2.72 13.77
N LEU A 65 -8.60 3.15 12.57
CA LEU A 65 -7.90 2.32 11.60
C LEU A 65 -6.54 1.89 12.13
N PHE A 66 -5.74 2.82 12.64
CA PHE A 66 -4.43 2.52 13.21
C PHE A 66 -4.53 1.50 14.35
N LEU A 67 -5.44 1.75 15.31
CA LEU A 67 -5.59 0.88 16.47
C LEU A 67 -6.10 -0.51 16.10
N SER A 68 -7.15 -0.60 15.28
CA SER A 68 -7.73 -1.90 14.88
C SER A 68 -6.78 -2.69 13.98
N PHE A 69 -6.12 -2.04 13.02
CA PHE A 69 -5.17 -2.69 12.12
C PHE A 69 -3.94 -3.19 12.89
N THR A 70 -3.35 -2.34 13.74
CA THR A 70 -2.19 -2.72 14.57
C THR A 70 -2.55 -3.82 15.58
N TYR A 71 -3.76 -3.79 16.15
CA TYR A 71 -4.22 -4.87 17.02
C TYR A 71 -4.27 -6.21 16.27
N ILE A 72 -4.81 -6.22 15.04
CA ILE A 72 -4.85 -7.43 14.19
C ILE A 72 -3.44 -7.97 13.93
N GLU A 73 -2.48 -7.10 13.64
CA GLU A 73 -1.10 -7.48 13.36
C GLU A 73 -0.36 -8.02 14.59
N LEU A 74 -0.71 -7.54 15.78
CA LEU A 74 -0.08 -7.94 17.04
C LEU A 74 -0.68 -9.22 17.64
N MET A 75 -1.82 -9.71 17.16
CA MET A 75 -2.45 -10.92 17.68
C MET A 75 -1.60 -12.18 17.52
N ASP A 76 -0.89 -12.31 16.37
CA ASP A 76 -0.05 -13.48 16.12
C ASP A 76 1.12 -13.14 15.18
N LYS A 77 2.35 -13.48 15.62
CA LYS A 77 3.57 -13.30 14.80
C LYS A 77 3.59 -14.11 13.53
N THR A 78 2.88 -15.24 13.47
CA THR A 78 2.86 -16.11 12.29
C THR A 78 2.17 -15.48 11.10
N THR A 79 1.32 -14.49 11.35
CA THR A 79 0.59 -13.73 10.31
C THR A 79 1.31 -12.45 9.89
N TYR A 80 2.51 -12.18 10.44
CA TYR A 80 3.29 -10.97 10.15
C TYR A 80 3.68 -10.86 8.68
N LEU A 81 3.49 -9.67 8.12
CA LEU A 81 3.97 -9.30 6.80
C LEU A 81 4.61 -7.89 6.86
N ASN A 82 5.80 -7.74 6.27
CA ASN A 82 6.54 -6.46 6.28
C ASN A 82 5.71 -5.27 5.79
N HIS A 83 4.84 -5.47 4.80
CA HIS A 83 4.00 -4.40 4.28
C HIS A 83 2.84 -4.04 5.21
N TYR A 84 2.40 -4.91 6.10
CA TYR A 84 1.43 -4.58 7.13
C TYR A 84 2.05 -3.66 8.17
N TYR A 85 3.28 -3.96 8.60
CA TYR A 85 4.02 -3.04 9.47
C TYR A 85 4.18 -1.66 8.83
N LEU A 86 4.51 -1.58 7.53
CA LEU A 86 4.57 -0.32 6.79
C LEU A 86 3.23 0.42 6.82
N VAL A 87 2.10 -0.28 6.59
CA VAL A 87 0.76 0.33 6.64
C VAL A 87 0.45 0.87 8.03
N SER A 88 0.78 0.13 9.10
CA SER A 88 0.62 0.61 10.49
C SER A 88 1.40 1.90 10.73
N LEU A 89 2.66 1.98 10.27
CA LEU A 89 3.47 3.19 10.39
C LEU A 89 2.90 4.37 9.58
N ILE A 90 2.40 4.13 8.37
CA ILE A 90 1.73 5.16 7.57
C ILE A 90 0.46 5.65 8.29
N CYS A 91 -0.38 4.74 8.80
CA CYS A 91 -1.57 5.10 9.56
C CYS A 91 -1.20 5.94 10.79
N PHE A 92 -0.15 5.56 11.52
CA PHE A 92 0.35 6.33 12.66
C PHE A 92 0.75 7.76 12.26
N LEU A 93 1.55 7.91 11.21
CA LEU A 93 1.94 9.23 10.71
C LEU A 93 0.73 10.07 10.29
N MET A 94 -0.25 9.45 9.62
CA MET A 94 -1.46 10.13 9.16
C MET A 94 -2.33 10.68 10.30
N ILE A 95 -2.22 10.17 11.54
CA ILE A 95 -2.91 10.75 12.70
C ILE A 95 -2.55 12.23 12.89
N PHE A 96 -1.32 12.61 12.55
CA PHE A 96 -0.82 13.98 12.72
C PHE A 96 -1.02 14.86 11.48
N PHE A 97 -1.50 14.28 10.37
CA PHE A 97 -1.67 15.01 9.12
C PHE A 97 -3.10 15.52 8.96
N PRO A 98 -3.30 16.69 8.33
CA PRO A 98 -4.61 17.13 7.88
C PRO A 98 -4.97 16.46 6.54
N ALA A 99 -5.11 15.12 6.53
CA ALA A 99 -5.36 14.37 5.30
C ALA A 99 -6.70 14.74 4.64
N ASN A 100 -7.64 15.26 5.44
CA ASN A 100 -8.94 15.78 4.98
C ASN A 100 -8.90 17.25 4.51
N ALA A 101 -7.72 17.83 4.30
CA ALA A 101 -7.56 19.24 3.92
C ALA A 101 -8.26 19.61 2.60
N SER A 102 -8.33 18.66 1.65
CA SER A 102 -9.02 18.82 0.37
C SER A 102 -9.46 17.46 -0.16
N TYR A 103 -10.39 17.43 -1.13
CA TYR A 103 -10.91 16.18 -1.70
C TYR A 103 -11.43 15.19 -0.65
N SER A 104 -12.15 15.67 0.38
CA SER A 104 -12.69 14.87 1.47
C SER A 104 -14.14 15.27 1.79
N ILE A 105 -14.93 14.34 2.33
CA ILE A 105 -16.29 14.63 2.79
C ILE A 105 -16.26 15.69 3.89
N ASP A 106 -15.27 15.65 4.79
CA ASP A 106 -15.11 16.66 5.85
C ASP A 106 -14.91 18.06 5.28
N SER A 107 -14.07 18.22 4.26
CA SER A 107 -13.85 19.54 3.62
C SER A 107 -15.11 20.04 2.91
N TYR A 108 -15.91 19.12 2.38
CA TYR A 108 -17.19 19.41 1.75
C TYR A 108 -18.24 19.89 2.76
N ILE A 109 -18.44 19.12 3.86
CA ILE A 109 -19.44 19.43 4.88
C ILE A 109 -19.10 20.73 5.60
N LYS A 110 -17.84 20.88 6.02
CA LYS A 110 -17.37 22.05 6.79
C LYS A 110 -17.16 23.29 5.91
N ARG A 111 -17.21 23.16 4.58
CA ARG A 111 -16.86 24.21 3.62
C ARG A 111 -15.48 24.81 3.88
N THR A 112 -14.59 24.07 4.55
CA THR A 112 -13.22 24.47 4.82
C THR A 112 -12.31 23.78 3.82
N TYR A 113 -11.40 24.55 3.27
CA TYR A 113 -10.49 24.09 2.23
C TYR A 113 -9.12 24.69 2.46
N TYR A 114 -8.15 23.82 2.72
CA TYR A 114 -6.77 24.24 2.88
C TYR A 114 -6.01 24.05 1.57
N LYS A 115 -5.53 25.13 1.00
CA LYS A 115 -4.73 25.09 -0.23
C LYS A 115 -3.32 24.54 -0.01
N LEU A 116 -2.80 24.71 1.18
CA LEU A 116 -1.45 24.32 1.56
C LEU A 116 -1.49 23.50 2.85
N ILE A 117 -0.70 22.46 2.91
CA ILE A 117 -0.43 21.65 4.11
C ILE A 117 1.07 21.75 4.43
N PRO A 118 1.48 21.56 5.69
CA PRO A 118 2.89 21.55 6.04
C PRO A 118 3.67 20.51 5.22
N LYS A 119 4.80 20.93 4.68
CA LYS A 119 5.61 20.08 3.78
C LYS A 119 6.09 18.79 4.46
N TRP A 120 6.39 18.86 5.75
CA TRP A 120 6.86 17.71 6.52
C TRP A 120 5.88 16.52 6.51
N ASN A 121 4.58 16.75 6.34
CA ASN A 121 3.57 15.68 6.24
C ASN A 121 3.87 14.76 5.06
N VAL A 122 4.13 15.34 3.90
CA VAL A 122 4.46 14.58 2.68
C VAL A 122 5.88 14.04 2.75
N ASP A 123 6.83 14.85 3.24
CA ASP A 123 8.24 14.46 3.31
C ASP A 123 8.49 13.32 4.31
N SER A 124 7.71 13.21 5.40
CA SER A 124 7.84 12.09 6.35
C SER A 124 7.41 10.75 5.74
N ILE A 125 6.36 10.72 4.92
CA ILE A 125 5.98 9.49 4.20
C ILE A 125 7.02 9.16 3.13
N LYS A 126 7.53 10.16 2.38
CA LYS A 126 8.63 9.94 1.43
C LYS A 126 9.87 9.36 2.11
N LEU A 127 10.23 9.91 3.27
CA LEU A 127 11.35 9.41 4.05
C LEU A 127 11.12 7.97 4.50
N LEU A 128 9.92 7.67 5.02
CA LEU A 128 9.57 6.30 5.43
C LEU A 128 9.71 5.31 4.28
N VAL A 129 9.20 5.64 3.10
CA VAL A 129 9.33 4.78 1.89
C VAL A 129 10.80 4.61 1.48
N CYS A 130 11.59 5.69 1.52
CA CYS A 130 13.04 5.61 1.25
C CYS A 130 13.76 4.72 2.26
N ILE A 131 13.42 4.82 3.55
CA ILE A 131 13.99 3.97 4.61
C ILE A 131 13.66 2.50 4.33
N VAL A 132 12.42 2.18 4.00
CA VAL A 132 11.99 0.80 3.71
C VAL A 132 12.81 0.21 2.57
N TYR A 133 12.94 0.93 1.45
CA TYR A 133 13.75 0.47 0.31
C TYR A 133 15.23 0.32 0.69
N PHE A 134 15.79 1.33 1.33
CA PHE A 134 17.21 1.33 1.66
C PHE A 134 17.59 0.18 2.60
N TYR A 135 16.80 -0.05 3.66
CA TYR A 135 17.03 -1.17 4.57
C TYR A 135 16.73 -2.53 3.92
N ALA A 136 15.76 -2.61 3.01
CA ALA A 136 15.55 -3.81 2.22
C ALA A 136 16.76 -4.14 1.34
N GLY A 137 17.42 -3.12 0.79
CA GLY A 137 18.68 -3.26 0.05
C GLY A 137 19.84 -3.72 0.95
N ILE A 138 20.04 -3.08 2.12
CA ILE A 138 21.07 -3.47 3.09
C ILE A 138 20.87 -4.92 3.56
N ALA A 139 19.64 -5.32 3.85
CA ALA A 139 19.33 -6.69 4.28
C ALA A 139 19.71 -7.76 3.24
N LYS A 140 19.87 -7.37 1.97
CA LYS A 140 20.33 -8.23 0.88
C LYS A 140 21.85 -8.32 0.73
N ILE A 141 22.61 -7.53 1.51
CA ILE A 141 24.07 -7.55 1.48
C ILE A 141 24.57 -8.67 2.42
N ASN A 142 24.45 -9.90 1.95
CA ASN A 142 24.95 -11.08 2.63
C ASN A 142 25.30 -12.16 1.60
N SER A 143 26.05 -13.20 2.04
CA SER A 143 26.51 -14.30 1.17
C SER A 143 25.35 -15.10 0.55
N ASP A 144 24.33 -15.40 1.35
CA ASP A 144 23.20 -16.23 0.90
C ASP A 144 22.47 -15.55 -0.26
N TRP A 145 22.28 -14.22 -0.18
CA TRP A 145 21.62 -13.47 -1.23
C TRP A 145 22.52 -13.22 -2.44
N LEU A 146 23.76 -12.72 -2.24
CA LEU A 146 24.61 -12.23 -3.35
C LEU A 146 25.44 -13.32 -4.02
N ILE A 147 25.80 -14.38 -3.30
CA ILE A 147 26.65 -15.47 -3.82
C ILE A 147 25.78 -16.67 -4.19
N ASP A 148 24.97 -17.14 -3.22
CA ASP A 148 24.16 -18.34 -3.42
C ASP A 148 22.80 -18.04 -4.08
N ALA A 149 22.47 -16.76 -4.24
CA ALA A 149 21.21 -16.23 -4.82
C ALA A 149 19.96 -16.83 -4.15
N GLN A 150 20.02 -17.07 -2.83
CA GLN A 150 18.89 -17.56 -2.03
C GLN A 150 18.03 -16.40 -1.52
N PRO A 151 16.70 -16.53 -1.52
CA PRO A 151 15.90 -17.71 -1.92
C PRO A 151 15.52 -17.73 -3.42
N LEU A 152 15.98 -16.79 -4.25
CA LEU A 152 15.58 -16.64 -5.66
C LEU A 152 15.86 -17.92 -6.47
N LYS A 153 16.98 -18.60 -6.18
CA LYS A 153 17.32 -19.86 -6.81
C LYS A 153 16.23 -20.91 -6.63
N ILE A 154 15.65 -21.03 -5.42
CA ILE A 154 14.56 -21.94 -5.13
C ILE A 154 13.26 -21.48 -5.80
N TRP A 155 12.94 -20.20 -5.66
CA TRP A 155 11.66 -19.68 -6.12
C TRP A 155 11.54 -19.60 -7.64
N LEU A 156 12.60 -19.22 -8.35
CA LEU A 156 12.57 -19.12 -9.80
C LEU A 156 12.59 -20.49 -10.46
N THR A 157 13.39 -21.43 -9.95
CA THR A 157 13.42 -22.80 -10.49
C THR A 157 12.10 -23.54 -10.33
N SER A 158 11.25 -23.15 -9.35
CA SER A 158 9.92 -23.73 -9.17
C SER A 158 8.86 -23.24 -10.18
N LYS A 159 9.20 -22.28 -11.05
CA LYS A 159 8.30 -21.66 -12.04
C LYS A 159 8.34 -22.32 -13.42
N TYR A 160 8.20 -23.63 -13.45
CA TYR A 160 8.21 -24.41 -14.72
C TYR A 160 7.06 -24.09 -15.66
N ASP A 161 5.93 -23.65 -15.12
CA ASP A 161 4.68 -23.37 -15.82
C ASP A 161 4.69 -22.04 -16.62
N LEU A 162 5.72 -21.19 -16.42
CA LEU A 162 5.85 -19.97 -17.19
C LEU A 162 6.38 -20.25 -18.60
N PRO A 163 5.60 -19.92 -19.65
CA PRO A 163 6.02 -20.17 -21.03
C PRO A 163 7.38 -19.53 -21.35
N ILE A 164 8.24 -20.25 -22.09
CA ILE A 164 9.55 -19.81 -22.58
C ILE A 164 10.60 -19.58 -21.48
N VAL A 165 10.22 -18.94 -20.37
CA VAL A 165 11.17 -18.48 -19.32
C VAL A 165 11.37 -19.54 -18.24
N GLY A 166 10.31 -20.26 -17.86
CA GLY A 166 10.33 -21.20 -16.72
C GLY A 166 11.28 -22.38 -16.91
N ASN A 167 11.18 -23.05 -18.06
CA ASN A 167 11.98 -24.25 -18.36
C ASN A 167 13.38 -23.94 -18.93
N THR A 168 13.69 -22.69 -19.21
CA THR A 168 14.97 -22.28 -19.81
C THR A 168 15.72 -21.30 -18.92
N LEU A 169 15.35 -20.02 -18.96
CA LEU A 169 16.08 -18.95 -18.26
C LEU A 169 16.10 -19.15 -16.74
N PHE A 170 14.96 -19.52 -16.14
CA PHE A 170 14.88 -19.68 -14.69
C PHE A 170 15.55 -20.94 -14.13
N GLN A 171 16.08 -21.79 -14.98
CA GLN A 171 16.93 -22.92 -14.57
C GLN A 171 18.43 -22.56 -14.59
N MET A 172 18.79 -21.40 -15.12
CA MET A 172 20.20 -20.97 -15.26
C MET A 172 20.68 -20.22 -14.00
N THR A 173 21.77 -20.67 -13.39
CA THR A 173 22.33 -20.09 -12.17
C THR A 173 22.66 -18.58 -12.32
N TRP A 174 23.18 -18.16 -13.47
CA TRP A 174 23.51 -16.75 -13.69
C TRP A 174 22.28 -15.84 -13.63
N VAL A 175 21.10 -16.34 -14.00
CA VAL A 175 19.83 -15.58 -13.90
C VAL A 175 19.47 -15.30 -12.45
N HIS A 176 19.61 -16.30 -11.58
CA HIS A 176 19.36 -16.13 -10.15
C HIS A 176 20.30 -15.09 -9.53
N ILE A 177 21.60 -15.18 -9.86
CA ILE A 177 22.60 -14.21 -9.41
C ILE A 177 22.26 -12.81 -9.94
N PHE A 178 21.92 -12.68 -11.23
CA PHE A 178 21.52 -11.40 -11.83
C PHE A 178 20.32 -10.77 -11.10
N PHE A 179 19.24 -11.52 -10.88
CA PHE A 179 18.07 -11.01 -10.16
C PHE A 179 18.40 -10.66 -8.71
N SER A 180 19.28 -11.40 -8.06
CA SER A 180 19.72 -11.15 -6.70
C SER A 180 20.44 -9.79 -6.59
N TRP A 181 21.44 -9.56 -7.42
CA TRP A 181 22.20 -8.30 -7.47
C TRP A 181 21.34 -7.14 -7.94
N ALA A 182 20.54 -7.33 -9.01
CA ALA A 182 19.63 -6.31 -9.51
C ALA A 182 18.61 -5.87 -8.46
N GLY A 183 18.04 -6.82 -7.69
CA GLY A 183 17.12 -6.52 -6.60
C GLY A 183 17.78 -5.75 -5.46
N MET A 184 19.00 -6.08 -5.09
CA MET A 184 19.76 -5.36 -4.06
C MET A 184 20.06 -3.92 -4.51
N PHE A 185 20.62 -3.73 -5.72
CA PHE A 185 20.91 -2.39 -6.25
C PHE A 185 19.64 -1.55 -6.45
N TYR A 186 18.56 -2.19 -6.93
CA TYR A 186 17.27 -1.51 -7.06
C TYR A 186 16.84 -0.94 -5.70
N ASP A 187 16.78 -1.75 -4.66
CA ASP A 187 16.34 -1.30 -3.36
C ASP A 187 17.26 -0.22 -2.76
N LEU A 188 18.57 -0.32 -2.92
CA LEU A 188 19.50 0.68 -2.41
C LEU A 188 19.37 2.05 -3.10
N LEU A 189 19.05 2.07 -4.39
CA LEU A 189 19.15 3.26 -5.22
C LEU A 189 17.79 3.92 -5.50
N ILE A 190 16.71 3.16 -5.51
CA ILE A 190 15.41 3.65 -5.99
C ILE A 190 14.88 4.84 -5.19
N GLY A 191 15.10 4.89 -3.88
CA GLY A 191 14.71 6.02 -3.05
C GLY A 191 15.37 7.33 -3.49
N PHE A 192 16.66 7.30 -3.80
CA PHE A 192 17.41 8.46 -4.29
C PHE A 192 16.93 8.90 -5.68
N ILE A 193 16.65 7.93 -6.56
CA ILE A 193 16.13 8.20 -7.91
C ILE A 193 14.76 8.87 -7.85
N LEU A 194 13.87 8.44 -6.93
CA LEU A 194 12.55 9.02 -6.73
C LEU A 194 12.58 10.43 -6.11
N LEU A 195 13.54 10.71 -5.24
CA LEU A 195 13.70 12.02 -4.62
C LEU A 195 14.09 13.11 -5.63
N ASN A 196 14.90 12.78 -6.62
CA ASN A 196 15.35 13.73 -7.62
C ASN A 196 14.24 13.94 -8.68
N LYS A 197 13.80 15.18 -8.86
CA LYS A 197 12.73 15.54 -9.81
C LYS A 197 13.00 15.12 -11.25
N ARG A 198 14.26 15.15 -11.71
CA ARG A 198 14.63 14.82 -13.09
C ARG A 198 14.58 13.31 -13.37
N THR A 199 15.00 12.51 -12.40
CA THR A 199 15.06 11.04 -12.52
C THR A 199 13.80 10.35 -12.05
N ARG A 200 12.91 11.05 -11.32
CA ARG A 200 11.67 10.52 -10.75
C ARG A 200 10.76 9.76 -11.72
N PRO A 201 10.47 10.26 -12.94
CA PRO A 201 9.61 9.51 -13.87
C PRO A 201 10.23 8.16 -14.25
N PHE A 202 11.56 8.13 -14.46
CA PHE A 202 12.29 6.88 -14.69
C PHE A 202 12.30 5.98 -13.46
N GLY A 203 12.52 6.55 -12.26
CA GLY A 203 12.43 5.82 -11.00
C GLY A 203 11.05 5.20 -10.79
N PHE A 204 9.99 5.93 -11.06
CA PHE A 204 8.62 5.40 -10.95
C PHE A 204 8.35 4.28 -11.97
N PHE A 205 8.85 4.41 -13.19
CA PHE A 205 8.80 3.32 -14.18
C PHE A 205 9.50 2.07 -13.65
N LEU A 206 10.68 2.20 -13.05
CA LEU A 206 11.39 1.08 -12.42
C LEU A 206 10.58 0.46 -11.26
N VAL A 207 9.95 1.30 -10.40
CA VAL A 207 9.07 0.82 -9.34
C VAL A 207 7.93 -0.02 -9.89
N VAL A 208 7.22 0.51 -10.88
CA VAL A 208 6.08 -0.20 -11.49
C VAL A 208 6.54 -1.51 -12.13
N SER A 209 7.62 -1.48 -12.92
CA SER A 209 8.16 -2.66 -13.59
C SER A 209 8.61 -3.75 -12.61
N PHE A 210 9.37 -3.37 -11.58
CA PHE A 210 9.88 -4.28 -10.56
C PHE A 210 8.73 -4.92 -9.77
N HIS A 211 7.78 -4.12 -9.32
CA HIS A 211 6.68 -4.63 -8.49
C HIS A 211 5.64 -5.42 -9.29
N ILE A 212 5.36 -5.06 -10.55
CA ILE A 212 4.53 -5.90 -11.43
C ILE A 212 5.21 -7.24 -11.68
N MET A 213 6.52 -7.24 -12.00
CA MET A 213 7.29 -8.47 -12.16
C MET A 213 7.24 -9.32 -10.88
N THR A 214 7.40 -8.71 -9.72
CA THR A 214 7.29 -9.38 -8.42
C THR A 214 5.91 -9.99 -8.19
N ALA A 215 4.83 -9.28 -8.53
CA ALA A 215 3.46 -9.78 -8.41
C ALA A 215 3.19 -10.99 -9.33
N ILE A 216 3.76 -11.00 -10.53
CA ILE A 216 3.63 -12.11 -11.50
C ILE A 216 4.45 -13.32 -11.05
N LEU A 217 5.71 -13.10 -10.67
CA LEU A 217 6.61 -14.19 -10.31
C LEU A 217 6.31 -14.77 -8.93
N PHE A 218 5.84 -13.95 -8.00
CA PHE A 218 5.65 -14.33 -6.60
C PHE A 218 4.25 -13.94 -6.08
N PRO A 219 3.17 -14.56 -6.60
CA PRO A 219 1.79 -14.19 -6.22
C PRO A 219 1.52 -14.36 -4.71
N ALA A 220 2.24 -15.25 -4.03
CA ALA A 220 2.15 -15.44 -2.58
C ALA A 220 2.58 -14.21 -1.76
N ILE A 221 3.31 -13.24 -2.34
CA ILE A 221 3.66 -11.97 -1.68
C ILE A 221 2.41 -11.09 -1.44
N GLY A 222 1.32 -11.35 -2.16
CA GLY A 222 0.04 -10.68 -1.96
C GLY A 222 0.03 -9.21 -2.32
N MET A 223 -0.43 -8.35 -1.42
CA MET A 223 -0.65 -6.91 -1.69
C MET A 223 0.60 -6.04 -1.68
N PHE A 224 1.75 -6.56 -1.26
CA PHE A 224 2.99 -5.79 -1.13
C PHE A 224 3.36 -4.98 -2.39
N PRO A 225 3.39 -5.57 -3.61
CA PRO A 225 3.74 -4.84 -4.82
C PRO A 225 2.84 -3.63 -5.08
N TYR A 226 1.54 -3.78 -4.87
CA TYR A 226 0.55 -2.72 -5.10
C TYR A 226 0.68 -1.59 -4.08
N ILE A 227 0.95 -1.92 -2.82
CA ILE A 227 1.21 -0.95 -1.76
C ILE A 227 2.44 -0.11 -2.10
N MET A 228 3.54 -0.73 -2.53
CA MET A 228 4.77 -0.02 -2.85
C MET A 228 4.62 0.89 -4.08
N ILE A 229 3.92 0.45 -5.13
CA ILE A 229 3.57 1.30 -6.28
C ILE A 229 2.75 2.51 -5.82
N THR A 230 1.70 2.28 -5.01
CA THR A 230 0.82 3.33 -4.52
C THR A 230 1.58 4.33 -3.63
N CYS A 231 2.39 3.85 -2.70
CA CYS A 231 3.22 4.70 -1.85
C CYS A 231 4.22 5.54 -2.66
N SER A 232 4.71 5.02 -3.77
CA SER A 232 5.66 5.74 -4.63
C SER A 232 5.02 6.92 -5.41
N ILE A 233 3.70 6.95 -5.54
CA ILE A 233 2.99 8.07 -6.16
C ILE A 233 3.18 9.38 -5.36
N ILE A 234 3.39 9.30 -4.05
CA ILE A 234 3.58 10.48 -3.18
C ILE A 234 4.80 11.33 -3.56
N PHE A 235 5.76 10.77 -4.30
CA PHE A 235 6.93 11.53 -4.74
C PHE A 235 6.62 12.58 -5.79
N PHE A 236 5.52 12.43 -6.54
CA PHE A 236 5.12 13.40 -7.55
C PHE A 236 4.56 14.68 -6.95
N GLU A 237 4.56 15.74 -7.75
CA GLU A 237 4.08 17.05 -7.36
C GLU A 237 2.54 17.13 -7.45
N GLN A 238 1.95 18.08 -6.74
CA GLN A 238 0.50 18.27 -6.68
C GLN A 238 -0.12 18.46 -8.07
N GLU A 239 0.57 19.15 -8.97
CA GLU A 239 0.13 19.40 -10.34
C GLU A 239 -0.04 18.10 -11.13
N THR A 240 0.88 17.14 -10.93
CA THR A 240 0.81 15.83 -11.57
C THR A 240 -0.39 15.04 -11.07
N HIS A 241 -0.63 15.02 -9.75
CA HIS A 241 -1.81 14.38 -9.17
C HIS A 241 -3.10 14.98 -9.70
N LYS A 242 -3.18 16.31 -9.74
CA LYS A 242 -4.34 17.03 -10.27
C LYS A 242 -4.61 16.69 -11.73
N MET A 243 -3.57 16.69 -12.56
CA MET A 243 -3.67 16.35 -13.98
C MET A 243 -4.17 14.90 -14.17
N ILE A 244 -3.65 13.94 -13.40
CA ILE A 244 -4.06 12.53 -13.46
C ILE A 244 -5.54 12.40 -13.06
N LEU A 245 -5.92 12.99 -11.93
CA LEU A 245 -7.30 12.97 -11.45
C LEU A 245 -8.26 13.58 -12.49
N GLU A 246 -7.94 14.75 -13.05
CA GLU A 246 -8.75 15.39 -14.07
C GLU A 246 -8.89 14.50 -15.32
N LYS A 247 -7.84 13.81 -15.73
CA LYS A 247 -7.86 12.92 -16.90
C LYS A 247 -8.67 11.65 -16.63
N VAL A 248 -8.48 11.02 -15.46
CA VAL A 248 -9.20 9.79 -15.05
C VAL A 248 -10.70 10.05 -14.92
N PHE A 249 -11.08 11.19 -14.32
CA PHE A 249 -12.50 11.51 -14.11
C PHE A 249 -13.15 12.25 -15.29
N SER A 250 -12.42 12.63 -16.33
CA SER A 250 -12.94 13.25 -17.55
C SER A 250 -14.04 12.44 -18.25
N PRO A 251 -13.94 11.09 -18.45
CA PRO A 251 -15.00 10.32 -19.07
C PRO A 251 -16.29 10.31 -18.25
N PHE A 252 -16.17 10.25 -16.92
CA PHE A 252 -17.34 10.29 -16.02
C PHE A 252 -18.07 11.62 -16.05
N LYS A 253 -17.34 12.75 -16.27
CA LYS A 253 -17.97 14.05 -16.53
C LYS A 253 -18.93 13.99 -17.72
N LYS A 254 -18.54 13.33 -18.82
CA LYS A 254 -19.36 13.22 -20.02
C LYS A 254 -20.61 12.38 -19.78
N ILE A 255 -20.47 11.27 -19.02
CA ILE A 255 -21.59 10.37 -18.68
C ILE A 255 -22.58 11.06 -17.74
N LEU A 256 -22.10 11.73 -16.69
CA LEU A 256 -22.95 12.48 -15.75
C LEU A 256 -23.68 13.65 -16.43
N LYS A 257 -23.04 14.35 -17.37
CA LYS A 257 -23.71 15.37 -18.20
C LYS A 257 -24.82 14.80 -19.08
N LYS A 258 -24.68 13.55 -19.53
CA LYS A 258 -25.66 12.87 -20.37
C LYS A 258 -26.87 12.38 -19.57
N ILE A 259 -26.68 12.02 -18.29
CA ILE A 259 -27.70 11.50 -17.38
C ILE A 259 -28.53 12.63 -16.73
N LYS A 260 -27.96 13.82 -16.55
CA LYS A 260 -28.66 14.98 -15.96
C LYS A 260 -28.44 16.23 -16.80
N LYS A 261 -29.54 16.80 -17.32
CA LYS A 261 -29.67 18.25 -17.61
C LYS A 261 -29.66 19.05 -16.28
N ILE A 262 -28.73 18.74 -15.38
CA ILE A 262 -28.46 19.53 -14.18
C ILE A 262 -27.22 20.32 -14.53
N ASP A 263 -27.32 21.63 -14.42
CA ASP A 263 -26.17 22.53 -14.43
C ASP A 263 -25.10 21.97 -13.48
N LEU A 264 -24.17 21.20 -14.03
CA LEU A 264 -22.94 20.81 -13.36
C LEU A 264 -22.07 22.05 -13.30
N TYR A 265 -22.49 22.92 -12.39
CA TYR A 265 -21.76 24.08 -11.99
C TYR A 265 -20.36 23.59 -11.60
N ASP A 266 -19.44 23.92 -12.47
CA ASP A 266 -18.02 24.01 -12.25
C ASP A 266 -17.35 22.79 -11.57
N PHE A 267 -16.80 21.92 -12.37
CA PHE A 267 -15.85 20.89 -11.91
C PHE A 267 -14.50 21.46 -11.40
N LYS A 268 -14.37 22.77 -11.35
CA LYS A 268 -13.45 23.47 -10.46
C LYS A 268 -13.86 23.32 -9.00
N ASN A 269 -15.09 22.83 -8.76
CA ASN A 269 -15.59 22.54 -7.42
C ASN A 269 -15.15 21.12 -7.02
N PRO A 270 -14.30 20.97 -5.99
CA PRO A 270 -13.83 19.65 -5.51
C PRO A 270 -14.96 18.68 -5.12
N LYS A 271 -16.18 19.17 -4.95
CA LYS A 271 -17.39 18.46 -4.52
C LYS A 271 -17.77 17.26 -5.38
N THR A 272 -17.65 17.36 -6.70
CA THR A 272 -18.14 16.31 -7.60
C THR A 272 -17.15 15.15 -7.74
N ILE A 273 -15.85 15.42 -7.57
CA ILE A 273 -14.81 14.39 -7.61
C ILE A 273 -14.93 13.46 -6.40
N GLN A 274 -15.33 13.99 -5.24
CA GLN A 274 -15.47 13.24 -3.99
C GLN A 274 -16.66 12.28 -4.00
N ILE A 275 -17.80 12.71 -4.56
CA ILE A 275 -18.97 11.83 -4.70
C ILE A 275 -18.65 10.69 -5.64
N VAL A 276 -17.86 10.93 -6.68
CA VAL A 276 -17.44 9.89 -7.63
C VAL A 276 -16.41 8.95 -6.99
N LEU A 277 -15.46 9.48 -6.20
CA LEU A 277 -14.53 8.64 -5.43
C LEU A 277 -15.25 7.78 -4.38
N ALA A 278 -16.25 8.33 -3.70
CA ALA A 278 -17.06 7.59 -2.73
C ALA A 278 -17.94 6.49 -3.35
N LEU A 279 -18.17 6.52 -4.67
CA LEU A 279 -18.92 5.49 -5.40
C LEU A 279 -18.02 4.38 -6.00
N PHE A 280 -16.70 4.58 -6.04
CA PHE A 280 -15.74 3.68 -6.69
C PHE A 280 -14.76 2.99 -5.71
N PHE A 281 -14.72 3.39 -4.44
CA PHE A 281 -13.93 2.78 -3.36
C PHE A 281 -14.84 2.31 -2.21
#